data_1a0e2d3a2713ec7f413bb97f8948b371
#
_entry.id   1a0e2d3a2713ec7f413bb97f8948b371
#
_cell.length_a   1.000
_cell.length_b   1.000
_cell.length_c   1.000
_cell.angle_alpha   90.00
_cell.angle_beta   90.00
_cell.angle_gamma   90.00
#
_symmetry.space_group_name_H-M   'P 1'
#
loop_
_entity.id
_entity.type
_entity.pdbx_description
1 polymer ?
#
loop_
_entity_poly.entity_id
_entity_poly.type
_entity_poly.pdbx_seq_one_letter_code
_entity_poly.pdbx_strand_id
1 'polypeptide(L)'
;MIQPQTQTRDYWVSRFSVTEEDIEHLYNFFLETEVPHKISELARAIVSNRVDQERKEIERRLEGHTIYQPLKSYEVGEAVIFPSLKFATGEVSGVRQGYNPEHGTFRVFSVEVNGREREFAAELESDHPLNQDASVLLSRLENIDVDEIYSLYSQAVEDNITKVLKAHEGFIQLGNDWFVKALLAEVNIGHLHLAEAVLDMNGGGPLTPEEVVVHLELPENLKPEVLQFSLNYALLNDERFDEVAPARQVAWFLRRMEPEEVRHTPERLVYNNIPYDRALLSPQLRLLERELDDEWSEIEVPLLSQNLILTLNYPHRWAGTLPLNASTRTLFPVGRSPRQIITLIDEENGDEIKVWAVVEGRYIFGLKD
;
A
#
# COMPACT_ATOMS: atom_id res chain seq x y z
N MET A 1 -29.41 5.76 -14.11
CA MET A 1 -29.16 4.67 -13.14
C MET A 1 -28.62 5.31 -11.87
N ILE A 2 -29.19 5.02 -10.72
CA ILE A 2 -28.79 5.61 -9.43
C ILE A 2 -27.52 4.88 -9.01
N GLN A 3 -26.42 5.60 -8.86
CA GLN A 3 -25.15 5.02 -8.49
C GLN A 3 -24.67 5.69 -7.18
N PRO A 4 -24.39 4.91 -6.11
CA PRO A 4 -23.76 5.41 -4.90
C PRO A 4 -22.45 6.12 -5.23
N GLN A 5 -22.06 7.10 -4.41
CA GLN A 5 -20.83 7.86 -4.66
C GLN A 5 -19.60 6.98 -4.59
N THR A 6 -19.58 6.02 -3.67
CA THR A 6 -18.50 5.04 -3.50
C THR A 6 -18.32 4.11 -4.70
N GLN A 7 -19.28 4.02 -5.62
CA GLN A 7 -19.14 3.29 -6.88
C GLN A 7 -18.59 4.17 -8.02
N THR A 8 -18.26 5.43 -7.77
CA THR A 8 -17.83 6.36 -8.82
C THR A 8 -16.32 6.59 -8.77
N ARG A 9 -15.68 6.65 -9.95
CA ARG A 9 -14.26 6.99 -10.08
C ARG A 9 -13.92 8.35 -9.46
N ASP A 10 -14.79 9.34 -9.65
CA ASP A 10 -14.58 10.70 -9.15
C ASP A 10 -14.47 10.74 -7.62
N TYR A 11 -15.19 9.87 -6.92
CA TYR A 11 -15.08 9.76 -5.47
C TYR A 11 -13.68 9.31 -5.04
N TRP A 12 -13.19 8.18 -5.55
CA TRP A 12 -11.94 7.58 -5.08
C TRP A 12 -10.68 8.28 -5.60
N VAL A 13 -10.73 8.84 -6.82
CA VAL A 13 -9.55 9.44 -7.45
C VAL A 13 -9.43 10.95 -7.14
N SER A 14 -10.57 11.67 -7.01
CA SER A 14 -10.54 13.13 -6.92
C SER A 14 -10.98 13.69 -5.56
N ARG A 15 -11.87 12.99 -4.84
CA ARG A 15 -12.48 13.51 -3.61
C ARG A 15 -12.11 12.73 -2.35
N PHE A 16 -11.67 11.50 -2.49
CA PHE A 16 -11.31 10.67 -1.37
C PHE A 16 -10.11 11.26 -0.62
N SER A 17 -10.28 11.44 0.67
CA SER A 17 -9.22 11.74 1.63
C SER A 17 -9.50 10.97 2.91
N VAL A 18 -8.45 10.49 3.54
CA VAL A 18 -8.55 9.81 4.83
C VAL A 18 -8.92 10.85 5.90
N THR A 19 -9.94 10.54 6.68
CA THR A 19 -10.48 11.39 7.76
C THR A 19 -10.12 10.81 9.13
N GLU A 20 -10.38 11.58 10.21
CA GLU A 20 -10.21 11.07 11.57
C GLU A 20 -11.08 9.84 11.87
N GLU A 21 -12.30 9.78 11.29
CA GLU A 21 -13.17 8.60 11.41
C GLU A 21 -12.56 7.34 10.76
N ASP A 22 -11.84 7.50 9.64
CA ASP A 22 -11.12 6.38 9.02
C ASP A 22 -9.94 5.94 9.89
N ILE A 23 -9.25 6.88 10.52
CA ILE A 23 -8.16 6.58 11.45
C ILE A 23 -8.70 5.83 12.68
N GLU A 24 -9.81 6.27 13.27
CA GLU A 24 -10.47 5.55 14.38
C GLU A 24 -10.91 4.14 13.92
N HIS A 25 -11.45 4.01 12.70
CA HIS A 25 -11.81 2.71 12.16
C HIS A 25 -10.61 1.79 12.02
N LEU A 26 -9.47 2.28 11.52
CA LEU A 26 -8.24 1.50 11.44
C LEU A 26 -7.71 1.12 12.83
N TYR A 27 -7.77 2.01 13.82
CA TYR A 27 -7.41 1.65 15.21
C TYR A 27 -8.27 0.49 15.72
N ASN A 28 -9.59 0.55 15.53
CA ASN A 28 -10.50 -0.52 15.92
C ASN A 28 -10.20 -1.82 15.18
N PHE A 29 -9.89 -1.74 13.89
CA PHE A 29 -9.49 -2.89 13.08
C PHE A 29 -8.22 -3.57 13.62
N PHE A 30 -7.20 -2.80 14.02
CA PHE A 30 -6.01 -3.34 14.66
C PHE A 30 -6.29 -3.90 16.06
N LEU A 31 -7.19 -3.28 16.83
CA LEU A 31 -7.58 -3.79 18.15
C LEU A 31 -8.37 -5.10 18.07
N GLU A 32 -9.15 -5.29 17.03
CA GLU A 32 -9.92 -6.53 16.81
C GLU A 32 -9.05 -7.65 16.27
N THR A 33 -8.14 -7.34 15.36
CA THR A 33 -7.30 -8.33 14.70
C THR A 33 -6.05 -8.67 15.51
N GLU A 34 -5.50 -7.71 16.24
CA GLU A 34 -4.26 -7.81 17.03
C GLU A 34 -3.08 -8.39 16.24
N VAL A 35 -2.94 -8.02 14.96
CA VAL A 35 -1.81 -8.41 14.10
C VAL A 35 -1.41 -7.26 13.17
N PRO A 36 -0.15 -7.24 12.69
CA PRO A 36 0.27 -6.33 11.61
C PRO A 36 -0.48 -6.61 10.30
N HIS A 37 -0.77 -5.55 9.54
CA HIS A 37 -1.50 -5.64 8.27
C HIS A 37 -0.77 -4.95 7.12
N LYS A 38 -0.96 -5.47 5.92
CA LYS A 38 -0.50 -4.81 4.69
C LYS A 38 -1.36 -3.62 4.34
N ILE A 39 -0.78 -2.67 3.60
CA ILE A 39 -1.54 -1.50 3.14
C ILE A 39 -2.79 -1.88 2.33
N SER A 40 -2.74 -2.98 1.58
CA SER A 40 -3.87 -3.50 0.82
C SER A 40 -5.05 -3.95 1.69
N GLU A 41 -4.78 -4.49 2.88
CA GLU A 41 -5.80 -4.93 3.83
C GLU A 41 -6.43 -3.71 4.52
N LEU A 42 -5.61 -2.73 4.90
CA LEU A 42 -6.08 -1.46 5.46
C LEU A 42 -6.94 -0.69 4.46
N ALA A 43 -6.54 -0.68 3.18
CA ALA A 43 -7.29 -0.06 2.12
C ALA A 43 -8.67 -0.72 1.91
N ARG A 44 -8.74 -2.05 1.93
CA ARG A 44 -10.02 -2.77 1.88
C ARG A 44 -10.90 -2.48 3.08
N ALA A 45 -10.33 -2.41 4.28
CA ALA A 45 -11.08 -2.06 5.49
C ALA A 45 -11.71 -0.67 5.37
N ILE A 46 -10.98 0.33 4.86
CA ILE A 46 -11.52 1.67 4.64
C ILE A 46 -12.58 1.68 3.52
N VAL A 47 -12.34 0.99 2.41
CA VAL A 47 -13.32 0.91 1.31
C VAL A 47 -14.62 0.28 1.82
N SER A 48 -14.52 -0.82 2.55
CA SER A 48 -15.69 -1.49 3.16
C SER A 48 -16.44 -0.55 4.11
N ASN A 49 -15.73 0.12 5.01
CA ASN A 49 -16.32 1.06 5.96
C ASN A 49 -17.04 2.22 5.27
N ARG A 50 -16.44 2.80 4.23
CA ARG A 50 -17.06 3.90 3.46
C ARG A 50 -18.30 3.47 2.68
N VAL A 51 -18.28 2.26 2.11
CA VAL A 51 -19.46 1.65 1.46
C VAL A 51 -20.56 1.41 2.47
N ASP A 52 -20.23 0.87 3.64
CA ASP A 52 -21.20 0.61 4.71
C ASP A 52 -21.78 1.90 5.31
N GLN A 53 -20.97 2.93 5.48
CA GLN A 53 -21.43 4.25 5.94
C GLN A 53 -22.39 4.87 4.93
N GLU A 54 -22.08 4.85 3.64
CA GLU A 54 -22.97 5.37 2.60
C GLU A 54 -24.27 4.58 2.55
N ARG A 55 -24.21 3.24 2.65
CA ARG A 55 -25.39 2.38 2.71
C ARG A 55 -26.31 2.76 3.88
N LYS A 56 -25.76 2.83 5.11
CA LYS A 56 -26.50 3.19 6.32
C LYS A 56 -27.12 4.59 6.22
N GLU A 57 -26.40 5.53 5.62
CA GLU A 57 -26.92 6.88 5.43
C GLU A 57 -28.07 6.91 4.41
N ILE A 58 -27.99 6.12 3.33
CA ILE A 58 -29.09 5.98 2.35
C ILE A 58 -30.29 5.29 3.01
N GLU A 59 -30.07 4.19 3.74
CA GLU A 59 -31.13 3.48 4.47
C GLU A 59 -31.86 4.42 5.43
N ARG A 60 -31.12 5.18 6.25
CA ARG A 60 -31.67 6.16 7.17
C ARG A 60 -32.50 7.24 6.46
N ARG A 61 -32.07 7.70 5.28
CA ARG A 61 -32.83 8.68 4.48
C ARG A 61 -34.07 8.08 3.87
N LEU A 62 -34.10 6.78 3.60
CA LEU A 62 -35.29 6.08 3.09
C LEU A 62 -36.32 5.85 4.19
N GLU A 63 -35.91 5.78 5.47
CA GLU A 63 -36.83 5.63 6.59
C GLU A 63 -37.79 6.84 6.69
N GLY A 64 -39.06 6.59 6.67
CA GLY A 64 -40.10 7.62 6.81
C GLY A 64 -40.39 8.47 5.55
N HIS A 65 -39.77 8.14 4.40
CA HIS A 65 -39.98 8.85 3.15
C HIS A 65 -40.56 7.91 2.08
N THR A 66 -41.51 8.42 1.29
CA THR A 66 -42.00 7.72 0.09
C THR A 66 -40.97 7.85 -1.05
N ILE A 67 -40.49 6.72 -1.60
CA ILE A 67 -39.60 6.76 -2.75
C ILE A 67 -40.40 7.21 -3.99
N TYR A 68 -39.84 8.23 -4.67
CA TYR A 68 -40.41 8.74 -5.89
C TYR A 68 -40.51 7.66 -6.99
N GLN A 69 -41.71 7.42 -7.45
CA GLN A 69 -42.03 6.59 -8.60
C GLN A 69 -43.10 7.31 -9.43
N PRO A 70 -42.87 7.55 -10.72
CA PRO A 70 -43.83 8.23 -11.58
C PRO A 70 -45.24 7.60 -11.60
N LEU A 71 -45.35 6.30 -11.31
CA LEU A 71 -46.62 5.57 -11.27
C LEU A 71 -47.47 5.88 -10.04
N LYS A 72 -46.84 6.31 -8.91
CA LYS A 72 -47.55 6.55 -7.64
C LYS A 72 -48.29 7.87 -7.64
N SER A 73 -49.31 7.95 -6.76
CA SER A 73 -49.96 9.21 -6.37
C SER A 73 -49.25 9.83 -5.19
N TYR A 74 -49.33 11.15 -5.08
CA TYR A 74 -48.72 11.93 -3.99
C TYR A 74 -49.73 12.97 -3.50
N GLU A 75 -49.70 13.22 -2.17
CA GLU A 75 -50.55 14.22 -1.50
C GLU A 75 -49.70 15.37 -1.00
N VAL A 76 -50.32 16.57 -0.86
CA VAL A 76 -49.66 17.76 -0.29
C VAL A 76 -49.26 17.48 1.16
N GLY A 77 -48.00 17.76 1.51
CA GLY A 77 -47.42 17.49 2.80
C GLY A 77 -46.69 16.13 2.88
N GLU A 78 -46.74 15.32 1.84
CA GLU A 78 -46.04 14.03 1.82
C GLU A 78 -44.52 14.25 1.60
N ALA A 79 -43.70 13.55 2.42
CA ALA A 79 -42.24 13.57 2.30
C ALA A 79 -41.79 12.54 1.25
N VAL A 80 -41.18 13.02 0.18
CA VAL A 80 -40.74 12.21 -0.96
C VAL A 80 -39.25 12.26 -1.09
N ILE A 81 -38.60 11.12 -1.30
CA ILE A 81 -37.18 10.99 -1.60
C ILE A 81 -36.94 10.68 -3.08
N PHE A 82 -35.98 11.37 -3.67
CA PHE A 82 -35.65 11.27 -5.09
C PHE A 82 -34.29 10.59 -5.29
N PRO A 83 -34.27 9.28 -5.53
CA PRO A 83 -33.02 8.55 -5.71
C PRO A 83 -32.16 9.09 -6.86
N SER A 84 -32.79 9.52 -7.96
CA SER A 84 -32.11 10.11 -9.14
C SER A 84 -31.47 11.48 -8.87
N LEU A 85 -31.85 12.16 -7.77
CA LEU A 85 -31.28 13.41 -7.31
C LEU A 85 -30.36 13.23 -6.08
N LYS A 86 -29.59 12.15 -6.04
CA LYS A 86 -28.69 11.79 -4.95
C LYS A 86 -29.40 11.63 -3.59
N PHE A 87 -30.57 10.99 -3.62
CA PHE A 87 -31.43 10.78 -2.45
C PHE A 87 -31.83 12.10 -1.75
N ALA A 88 -31.97 13.18 -2.51
CA ALA A 88 -32.53 14.41 -1.99
C ALA A 88 -33.99 14.20 -1.58
N THR A 89 -34.37 14.80 -0.44
CA THR A 89 -35.72 14.77 0.08
C THR A 89 -36.41 16.09 -0.17
N GLY A 90 -37.78 16.05 -0.27
CA GLY A 90 -38.60 17.24 -0.35
C GLY A 90 -40.03 16.93 0.04
N GLU A 91 -40.76 17.94 0.48
CA GLU A 91 -42.19 17.88 0.84
C GLU A 91 -43.05 18.37 -0.32
N VAL A 92 -44.08 17.64 -0.64
CA VAL A 92 -45.00 18.01 -1.71
C VAL A 92 -45.76 19.27 -1.34
N SER A 93 -45.57 20.34 -2.14
CA SER A 93 -46.18 21.65 -1.92
C SER A 93 -47.47 21.85 -2.68
N GLY A 94 -47.70 21.11 -3.77
CA GLY A 94 -48.89 21.22 -4.58
C GLY A 94 -49.03 20.09 -5.58
N VAL A 95 -50.28 19.84 -6.02
CA VAL A 95 -50.60 18.83 -7.05
C VAL A 95 -51.53 19.46 -8.08
N ARG A 96 -51.26 19.25 -9.35
CA ARG A 96 -52.06 19.74 -10.49
C ARG A 96 -52.19 18.68 -11.56
N GLN A 97 -53.13 18.89 -12.50
CA GLN A 97 -53.27 18.06 -13.68
C GLN A 97 -52.24 18.43 -14.74
N GLY A 98 -51.60 17.44 -15.34
CA GLY A 98 -50.68 17.57 -16.46
C GLY A 98 -51.18 16.83 -17.70
N TYR A 99 -50.69 17.21 -18.86
CA TYR A 99 -50.97 16.58 -20.13
C TYR A 99 -49.73 16.52 -21.00
N ASN A 100 -49.46 15.37 -21.59
CA ASN A 100 -48.42 15.19 -22.57
C ASN A 100 -49.00 14.42 -23.78
N PRO A 101 -48.76 14.83 -25.02
CA PRO A 101 -49.29 14.15 -26.22
C PRO A 101 -48.90 12.66 -26.32
N GLU A 102 -47.74 12.26 -25.79
CA GLU A 102 -47.26 10.88 -25.86
C GLU A 102 -47.77 10.01 -24.68
N HIS A 103 -48.04 10.62 -23.53
CA HIS A 103 -48.40 9.92 -22.30
C HIS A 103 -49.80 10.19 -21.80
N GLY A 104 -50.57 11.05 -22.51
CA GLY A 104 -51.95 11.38 -22.14
C GLY A 104 -52.03 12.29 -20.92
N THR A 105 -53.08 12.10 -20.10
CA THR A 105 -53.34 12.88 -18.88
C THR A 105 -52.73 12.18 -17.67
N PHE A 106 -51.99 12.91 -16.86
CA PHE A 106 -51.35 12.43 -15.61
C PHE A 106 -51.39 13.55 -14.56
N ARG A 107 -51.00 13.28 -13.34
CA ARG A 107 -50.81 14.32 -12.33
C ARG A 107 -49.34 14.80 -12.29
N VAL A 108 -49.16 16.06 -11.92
CA VAL A 108 -47.86 16.69 -11.66
C VAL A 108 -47.91 17.24 -10.25
N PHE A 109 -46.87 16.94 -9.47
CA PHE A 109 -46.73 17.53 -8.15
C PHE A 109 -45.48 18.43 -8.09
N SER A 110 -45.59 19.48 -7.31
CA SER A 110 -44.52 20.42 -7.03
C SER A 110 -43.87 20.06 -5.70
N VAL A 111 -42.57 20.14 -5.63
CA VAL A 111 -41.77 19.86 -4.42
C VAL A 111 -40.56 20.75 -4.38
N GLU A 112 -40.21 21.22 -3.20
CA GLU A 112 -38.95 21.94 -2.98
C GLU A 112 -37.82 20.95 -2.69
N VAL A 113 -36.83 20.87 -3.61
CA VAL A 113 -35.68 20.01 -3.48
C VAL A 113 -34.42 20.86 -3.57
N ASN A 114 -33.59 20.83 -2.53
CA ASN A 114 -32.32 21.61 -2.44
C ASN A 114 -32.53 23.12 -2.68
N GLY A 115 -33.59 23.70 -2.08
CA GLY A 115 -33.90 25.13 -2.19
C GLY A 115 -34.41 25.56 -3.57
N ARG A 116 -34.86 24.62 -4.40
CA ARG A 116 -35.48 24.89 -5.72
C ARG A 116 -36.76 24.13 -5.85
N GLU A 117 -37.82 24.83 -6.27
CA GLU A 117 -39.08 24.19 -6.63
C GLU A 117 -38.90 23.42 -7.95
N ARG A 118 -39.36 22.17 -7.95
CA ARG A 118 -39.33 21.27 -9.10
C ARG A 118 -40.67 20.59 -9.23
N GLU A 119 -41.02 20.28 -10.48
CA GLU A 119 -42.23 19.53 -10.80
C GLU A 119 -41.90 18.11 -11.29
N PHE A 120 -42.65 17.13 -10.84
CA PHE A 120 -42.48 15.73 -11.16
C PHE A 120 -43.81 15.10 -11.56
N ALA A 121 -43.75 14.10 -12.46
CA ALA A 121 -44.93 13.34 -12.87
C ALA A 121 -45.41 12.40 -11.76
N ALA A 122 -46.72 12.26 -11.63
CA ALA A 122 -47.38 11.30 -10.76
C ALA A 122 -48.54 10.64 -11.53
N GLU A 123 -48.94 9.43 -11.14
CA GLU A 123 -49.99 8.64 -11.79
C GLU A 123 -49.74 8.46 -13.32
N LEU A 124 -48.47 8.31 -13.70
CA LEU A 124 -48.03 8.11 -15.06
C LEU A 124 -48.02 6.60 -15.36
N GLU A 125 -49.04 6.12 -16.11
CA GLU A 125 -49.25 4.69 -16.40
C GLU A 125 -48.28 4.11 -17.45
N SER A 126 -47.28 4.89 -17.91
CA SER A 126 -46.30 4.40 -18.85
C SER A 126 -45.15 3.67 -18.14
N ASP A 127 -44.53 2.72 -18.82
CA ASP A 127 -43.33 2.07 -18.35
C ASP A 127 -42.20 3.09 -18.20
N HIS A 128 -41.68 3.25 -16.98
CA HIS A 128 -40.66 4.25 -16.67
C HIS A 128 -39.55 3.65 -15.83
N PRO A 129 -38.28 3.92 -16.15
CA PRO A 129 -37.13 3.36 -15.43
C PRO A 129 -37.07 3.70 -13.93
N LEU A 130 -37.77 4.73 -13.47
CA LEU A 130 -37.88 5.11 -12.06
C LEU A 130 -38.98 4.38 -11.30
N ASN A 131 -39.82 3.57 -11.96
CA ASN A 131 -40.83 2.73 -11.31
C ASN A 131 -40.18 1.46 -10.74
N GLN A 132 -39.19 1.64 -9.85
CA GLN A 132 -38.50 0.54 -9.18
C GLN A 132 -38.84 0.55 -7.68
N ASP A 133 -39.11 -0.65 -7.14
CA ASP A 133 -39.37 -0.81 -5.71
C ASP A 133 -38.14 -0.46 -4.85
N ALA A 134 -38.44 0.02 -3.62
CA ALA A 134 -37.41 0.27 -2.61
C ALA A 134 -36.52 -0.95 -2.39
N SER A 135 -37.10 -2.15 -2.40
CA SER A 135 -36.38 -3.41 -2.24
C SER A 135 -35.34 -3.65 -3.32
N VAL A 136 -35.59 -3.25 -4.56
CA VAL A 136 -34.60 -3.35 -5.66
C VAL A 136 -33.46 -2.37 -5.50
N LEU A 137 -33.72 -1.18 -4.96
CA LEU A 137 -32.67 -0.20 -4.66
C LEU A 137 -31.82 -0.67 -3.49
N LEU A 138 -32.43 -1.15 -2.40
CA LEU A 138 -31.73 -1.67 -1.23
C LEU A 138 -30.91 -2.91 -1.58
N SER A 139 -31.45 -3.85 -2.35
CA SER A 139 -30.71 -5.05 -2.77
C SER A 139 -29.49 -4.72 -3.63
N ARG A 140 -29.51 -3.63 -4.40
CA ARG A 140 -28.33 -3.15 -5.14
C ARG A 140 -27.28 -2.56 -4.21
N LEU A 141 -27.69 -1.89 -3.12
CA LEU A 141 -26.76 -1.36 -2.10
C LEU A 141 -26.15 -2.49 -1.26
N GLU A 142 -26.92 -3.56 -1.00
CA GLU A 142 -26.43 -4.75 -0.28
C GLU A 142 -25.39 -5.55 -1.10
N ASN A 143 -25.49 -5.51 -2.43
CA ASN A 143 -24.63 -6.27 -3.34
C ASN A 143 -23.50 -5.44 -3.94
N ILE A 144 -23.02 -4.39 -3.24
CA ILE A 144 -21.83 -3.65 -3.65
C ILE A 144 -20.61 -4.53 -3.40
N ASP A 145 -19.87 -4.86 -4.46
CA ASP A 145 -18.63 -5.62 -4.36
C ASP A 145 -17.47 -4.71 -3.97
N VAL A 146 -17.04 -4.83 -2.72
CA VAL A 146 -15.89 -4.09 -2.15
C VAL A 146 -14.60 -4.45 -2.86
N ASP A 147 -14.41 -5.73 -3.24
CA ASP A 147 -13.19 -6.18 -3.92
C ASP A 147 -13.11 -5.65 -5.35
N GLU A 148 -14.25 -5.51 -6.04
CA GLU A 148 -14.30 -4.85 -7.35
C GLU A 148 -13.89 -3.37 -7.23
N ILE A 149 -14.47 -2.63 -6.28
CA ILE A 149 -14.11 -1.22 -6.03
C ILE A 149 -12.61 -1.10 -5.71
N TYR A 150 -12.11 -1.93 -4.80
CA TYR A 150 -10.71 -1.92 -4.43
C TYR A 150 -9.81 -2.22 -5.63
N SER A 151 -10.13 -3.22 -6.46
CA SER A 151 -9.33 -3.57 -7.63
C SER A 151 -9.22 -2.43 -8.65
N LEU A 152 -10.26 -1.63 -8.78
CA LEU A 152 -10.31 -0.49 -9.72
C LEU A 152 -9.54 0.75 -9.21
N TYR A 153 -9.46 0.95 -7.89
CA TYR A 153 -8.96 2.20 -7.29
C TYR A 153 -7.86 2.00 -6.26
N SER A 154 -7.32 0.78 -6.13
CA SER A 154 -6.34 0.39 -5.11
C SER A 154 -5.19 1.38 -4.96
N GLN A 155 -4.54 1.76 -6.07
CA GLN A 155 -3.39 2.67 -6.06
C GLN A 155 -3.73 4.03 -5.41
N ALA A 156 -4.85 4.64 -5.82
CA ALA A 156 -5.24 5.95 -5.30
C ALA A 156 -5.62 5.90 -3.80
N VAL A 157 -6.25 4.80 -3.38
CA VAL A 157 -6.64 4.59 -1.98
C VAL A 157 -5.40 4.31 -1.12
N GLU A 158 -4.54 3.39 -1.53
CA GLU A 158 -3.32 3.02 -0.82
C GLU A 158 -2.34 4.19 -0.67
N ASP A 159 -2.15 5.00 -1.73
CA ASP A 159 -1.29 6.19 -1.69
C ASP A 159 -1.80 7.22 -0.67
N ASN A 160 -3.12 7.45 -0.64
CA ASN A 160 -3.75 8.36 0.32
C ASN A 160 -3.58 7.88 1.77
N ILE A 161 -3.87 6.59 2.02
CA ILE A 161 -3.73 5.98 3.34
C ILE A 161 -2.27 6.02 3.78
N THR A 162 -1.36 5.58 2.93
CA THR A 162 0.09 5.56 3.21
C THR A 162 0.60 6.95 3.59
N LYS A 163 0.17 7.99 2.88
CA LYS A 163 0.56 9.37 3.16
C LYS A 163 0.11 9.82 4.55
N VAL A 164 -1.13 9.51 4.92
CA VAL A 164 -1.70 9.91 6.22
C VAL A 164 -1.09 9.10 7.35
N LEU A 165 -0.99 7.78 7.21
CA LEU A 165 -0.43 6.92 8.25
C LEU A 165 1.06 7.21 8.52
N LYS A 166 1.85 7.56 7.49
CA LYS A 166 3.25 8.00 7.68
C LYS A 166 3.39 9.28 8.48
N ALA A 167 2.41 10.17 8.41
CA ALA A 167 2.40 11.42 9.17
C ALA A 167 1.83 11.24 10.59
N HIS A 168 1.19 10.11 10.88
CA HIS A 168 0.51 9.86 12.14
C HIS A 168 1.41 9.10 13.12
N GLU A 169 1.70 9.69 14.29
CA GLU A 169 2.64 9.14 15.29
C GLU A 169 2.22 7.78 15.90
N GLY A 170 0.95 7.42 15.79
CA GLY A 170 0.39 6.18 16.34
C GLY A 170 0.60 4.95 15.50
N PHE A 171 1.01 5.10 14.22
CA PHE A 171 1.23 3.98 13.31
C PHE A 171 2.71 3.81 12.96
N ILE A 172 3.11 2.57 12.75
CA ILE A 172 4.47 2.17 12.39
C ILE A 172 4.41 1.35 11.12
N GLN A 173 5.29 1.65 10.18
CA GLN A 173 5.52 0.85 8.99
C GLN A 173 6.86 0.14 9.06
N LEU A 174 6.85 -1.18 8.91
CA LEU A 174 8.05 -1.99 8.72
C LEU A 174 7.91 -2.78 7.41
N GLY A 175 8.75 -2.49 6.44
CA GLY A 175 8.62 -3.09 5.12
C GLY A 175 7.27 -2.74 4.47
N ASN A 176 6.44 -3.76 4.26
CA ASN A 176 5.08 -3.62 3.71
C ASN A 176 3.97 -3.69 4.78
N ASP A 177 4.34 -3.98 6.02
CA ASP A 177 3.40 -4.20 7.11
C ASP A 177 3.26 -2.94 7.96
N TRP A 178 2.05 -2.70 8.42
CA TRP A 178 1.67 -1.61 9.29
C TRP A 178 1.17 -2.15 10.62
N PHE A 179 1.46 -1.45 11.68
CA PHE A 179 0.92 -1.78 13.01
C PHE A 179 0.73 -0.54 13.88
N VAL A 180 -0.03 -0.68 14.96
CA VAL A 180 -0.27 0.41 15.92
C VAL A 180 0.76 0.36 17.02
N LYS A 181 1.38 1.49 17.30
CA LYS A 181 2.42 1.61 18.32
C LYS A 181 1.94 1.17 19.72
N ALA A 182 0.66 1.41 20.02
CA ALA A 182 0.07 1.06 21.31
C ALA A 182 -0.07 -0.46 21.56
N LEU A 183 -0.02 -1.27 20.50
CA LEU A 183 -0.14 -2.74 20.57
C LEU A 183 1.21 -3.47 20.48
N LEU A 184 2.32 -2.74 20.38
CA LEU A 184 3.64 -3.37 20.39
C LEU A 184 3.90 -4.08 21.72
N ALA A 185 4.55 -5.24 21.63
CA ALA A 185 5.15 -5.86 22.78
C ALA A 185 6.31 -5.00 23.32
N GLU A 186 6.47 -4.95 24.64
CA GLU A 186 7.58 -4.24 25.25
C GLU A 186 8.89 -5.00 25.06
N VAL A 187 9.73 -4.52 24.15
CA VAL A 187 11.10 -5.00 23.95
C VAL A 187 12.06 -4.05 24.66
N ASN A 188 12.53 -4.45 25.83
CA ASN A 188 13.44 -3.65 26.64
C ASN A 188 14.92 -3.91 26.32
N ILE A 189 15.83 -3.15 26.95
CA ILE A 189 17.27 -3.26 26.73
C ILE A 189 17.83 -4.66 27.08
N GLY A 190 17.22 -5.36 28.04
CA GLY A 190 17.59 -6.74 28.37
C GLY A 190 17.33 -7.72 27.23
N HIS A 191 16.18 -7.59 26.57
CA HIS A 191 15.84 -8.38 25.37
C HIS A 191 16.82 -8.08 24.22
N LEU A 192 17.24 -6.81 24.04
CA LEU A 192 18.22 -6.44 23.02
C LEU A 192 19.61 -7.01 23.31
N HIS A 193 20.02 -7.11 24.58
CA HIS A 193 21.27 -7.80 24.96
C HIS A 193 21.19 -9.31 24.71
N LEU A 194 20.04 -9.94 24.97
CA LEU A 194 19.85 -11.34 24.64
C LEU A 194 19.86 -11.57 23.12
N ALA A 195 19.21 -10.72 22.33
CA ALA A 195 19.26 -10.77 20.88
C ALA A 195 20.70 -10.62 20.36
N GLU A 196 21.47 -9.69 20.92
CA GLU A 196 22.90 -9.53 20.62
C GLU A 196 23.69 -10.80 20.92
N ALA A 197 23.49 -11.41 22.08
CA ALA A 197 24.18 -12.64 22.46
C ALA A 197 23.81 -13.83 21.54
N VAL A 198 22.56 -13.95 21.16
CA VAL A 198 22.08 -15.00 20.22
C VAL A 198 22.74 -14.83 18.86
N LEU A 199 22.78 -13.61 18.31
CA LEU A 199 23.45 -13.32 17.05
C LEU A 199 24.97 -13.58 17.15
N ASP A 200 25.61 -13.15 18.24
CA ASP A 200 27.06 -13.36 18.47
C ASP A 200 27.44 -14.86 18.48
N MET A 201 26.64 -15.68 19.16
CA MET A 201 26.82 -17.15 19.19
C MET A 201 26.67 -17.79 17.81
N ASN A 202 25.96 -17.15 16.89
CA ASN A 202 25.75 -17.60 15.52
C ASN A 202 26.66 -16.86 14.51
N GLY A 203 27.82 -16.38 14.95
CA GLY A 203 28.79 -15.73 14.06
C GLY A 203 28.37 -14.37 13.55
N GLY A 204 27.49 -13.68 14.26
CA GLY A 204 26.92 -12.39 13.90
C GLY A 204 25.56 -12.46 13.22
N GLY A 205 25.17 -13.62 12.71
CA GLY A 205 23.94 -13.86 11.92
C GLY A 205 24.27 -14.38 10.52
N PRO A 206 23.37 -14.20 9.50
CA PRO A 206 22.03 -13.64 9.65
C PRO A 206 21.05 -14.60 10.33
N LEU A 207 20.21 -14.07 11.21
CA LEU A 207 19.09 -14.80 11.83
C LEU A 207 17.79 -14.09 11.55
N THR A 208 16.73 -14.87 11.33
CA THR A 208 15.37 -14.34 11.17
C THR A 208 14.79 -13.88 12.53
N PRO A 209 13.79 -13.00 12.55
CA PRO A 209 13.11 -12.61 13.79
C PRO A 209 12.55 -13.80 14.56
N GLU A 210 12.05 -14.83 13.87
CA GLU A 210 11.53 -16.06 14.44
C GLU A 210 12.62 -16.82 15.22
N GLU A 211 13.81 -16.91 14.65
CA GLU A 211 14.96 -17.59 15.29
C GLU A 211 15.46 -16.82 16.52
N VAL A 212 15.36 -15.49 16.51
CA VAL A 212 15.77 -14.67 17.65
C VAL A 212 14.72 -14.68 18.76
N VAL A 213 13.42 -14.52 18.41
CA VAL A 213 12.30 -14.42 19.37
C VAL A 213 12.26 -15.61 20.34
N VAL A 214 12.54 -16.83 19.89
CA VAL A 214 12.48 -18.05 20.75
C VAL A 214 13.48 -18.02 21.91
N HIS A 215 14.49 -17.17 21.86
CA HIS A 215 15.49 -17.00 22.91
C HIS A 215 15.21 -15.82 23.83
N LEU A 216 14.14 -15.04 23.54
CA LEU A 216 13.75 -13.87 24.32
C LEU A 216 12.59 -14.25 25.24
N GLU A 217 12.62 -13.79 26.49
CA GLU A 217 11.54 -13.97 27.46
C GLU A 217 10.44 -12.93 27.21
N LEU A 218 9.79 -13.01 26.04
CA LEU A 218 8.68 -12.13 25.66
C LEU A 218 7.33 -12.72 26.14
N PRO A 219 6.27 -11.89 26.28
CA PRO A 219 4.97 -12.35 26.76
C PRO A 219 4.34 -13.41 25.85
N GLU A 220 4.08 -14.61 26.39
CA GLU A 220 3.51 -15.75 25.63
C GLU A 220 2.04 -15.55 25.21
N ASN A 221 1.35 -14.57 25.79
CA ASN A 221 -0.05 -14.28 25.49
C ASN A 221 -0.25 -13.45 24.21
N LEU A 222 0.81 -12.97 23.58
CA LEU A 222 0.76 -12.22 22.34
C LEU A 222 0.96 -13.12 21.11
N LYS A 223 0.38 -12.70 19.99
CA LYS A 223 0.53 -13.43 18.72
C LYS A 223 1.97 -13.36 18.23
N PRO A 224 2.48 -14.43 17.59
CA PRO A 224 3.86 -14.48 17.07
C PRO A 224 4.18 -13.31 16.13
N GLU A 225 3.23 -12.91 15.29
CA GLU A 225 3.36 -11.81 14.34
C GLU A 225 3.62 -10.47 15.05
N VAL A 226 2.98 -10.27 16.20
CA VAL A 226 3.17 -9.07 17.04
C VAL A 226 4.55 -9.07 17.68
N LEU A 227 4.97 -10.23 18.20
CA LEU A 227 6.30 -10.37 18.80
C LEU A 227 7.41 -10.12 17.79
N GLN A 228 7.29 -10.70 16.60
CA GLN A 228 8.23 -10.49 15.49
C GLN A 228 8.28 -9.03 15.04
N PHE A 229 7.11 -8.41 14.85
CA PHE A 229 7.03 -7.00 14.45
C PHE A 229 7.64 -6.08 15.52
N SER A 230 7.34 -6.34 16.79
CA SER A 230 7.87 -5.55 17.91
C SER A 230 9.38 -5.71 18.06
N LEU A 231 9.90 -6.92 17.91
CA LEU A 231 11.32 -7.18 17.89
C LEU A 231 12.00 -6.48 16.72
N ASN A 232 11.46 -6.61 15.50
CA ASN A 232 11.98 -5.94 14.31
C ASN A 232 12.03 -4.42 14.49
N TYR A 233 10.97 -3.85 15.09
CA TYR A 233 10.94 -2.43 15.37
C TYR A 233 12.03 -2.00 16.38
N ALA A 234 12.25 -2.81 17.42
CA ALA A 234 13.27 -2.51 18.43
C ALA A 234 14.68 -2.65 17.84
N LEU A 235 14.95 -3.72 17.08
CA LEU A 235 16.26 -3.94 16.43
C LEU A 235 16.58 -2.86 15.40
N LEU A 236 15.59 -2.43 14.61
CA LEU A 236 15.76 -1.35 13.63
C LEU A 236 16.17 -0.01 14.27
N ASN A 237 15.76 0.24 15.50
CA ASN A 237 16.07 1.46 16.25
C ASN A 237 17.34 1.36 17.12
N ASP A 238 18.07 0.25 17.03
CA ASP A 238 19.31 0.02 17.81
C ASP A 238 20.50 -0.13 16.88
N GLU A 239 21.50 0.73 17.04
CA GLU A 239 22.69 0.82 16.18
C GLU A 239 23.56 -0.44 16.14
N ARG A 240 23.38 -1.39 17.08
CA ARG A 240 24.14 -2.65 17.12
C ARG A 240 23.75 -3.62 16.01
N PHE A 241 22.55 -3.48 15.48
CA PHE A 241 21.96 -4.43 14.53
C PHE A 241 21.84 -3.81 13.14
N ASP A 242 21.96 -4.65 12.13
CA ASP A 242 21.70 -4.29 10.74
C ASP A 242 20.76 -5.32 10.12
N GLU A 243 19.76 -4.85 9.35
CA GLU A 243 18.88 -5.72 8.60
C GLU A 243 19.54 -6.04 7.27
N VAL A 244 19.80 -7.34 7.02
CA VAL A 244 20.67 -7.79 5.93
C VAL A 244 20.01 -8.78 4.96
N ALA A 245 18.70 -8.98 5.07
CA ALA A 245 18.02 -9.94 4.21
C ALA A 245 17.83 -9.41 2.77
N PRO A 246 17.77 -10.32 1.79
CA PRO A 246 17.33 -9.99 0.45
C PRO A 246 15.85 -9.57 0.42
N ALA A 247 15.41 -9.05 -0.73
CA ALA A 247 14.04 -8.57 -0.89
C ALA A 247 12.97 -9.57 -0.40
N ARG A 248 11.97 -9.07 0.33
CA ARG A 248 10.83 -9.80 0.90
C ARG A 248 11.13 -10.71 2.11
N GLN A 249 12.33 -10.65 2.63
CA GLN A 249 12.73 -11.35 3.85
C GLN A 249 13.19 -10.32 4.89
N VAL A 250 13.32 -10.75 6.14
CA VAL A 250 13.91 -9.96 7.22
C VAL A 250 14.91 -10.88 7.94
N ALA A 251 16.15 -10.42 8.08
CA ALA A 251 17.16 -11.10 8.88
C ALA A 251 18.13 -10.09 9.46
N TRP A 252 18.57 -10.36 10.65
CA TRP A 252 19.37 -9.45 11.45
C TRP A 252 20.81 -9.93 11.57
N PHE A 253 21.74 -8.98 11.53
CA PHE A 253 23.17 -9.21 11.70
C PHE A 253 23.76 -8.23 12.71
N LEU A 254 24.83 -8.63 13.41
CA LEU A 254 25.57 -7.74 14.29
C LEU A 254 26.50 -6.85 13.47
N ARG A 255 26.23 -5.54 13.45
CA ARG A 255 27.03 -4.55 12.69
C ARG A 255 28.52 -4.59 13.04
N ARG A 256 28.88 -4.86 14.30
CA ARG A 256 30.29 -4.98 14.71
C ARG A 256 31.03 -6.16 14.10
N MET A 257 30.30 -7.19 13.65
CA MET A 257 30.85 -8.41 13.05
C MET A 257 30.77 -8.41 11.52
N GLU A 258 30.23 -7.37 10.93
CA GLU A 258 30.30 -7.19 9.46
C GLU A 258 31.75 -7.05 9.00
N PRO A 259 32.13 -7.62 7.84
CA PRO A 259 33.45 -7.43 7.25
C PRO A 259 33.78 -5.94 7.06
N GLU A 260 35.05 -5.57 7.20
CA GLU A 260 35.47 -4.17 7.03
C GLU A 260 35.15 -3.65 5.63
N GLU A 261 35.29 -4.51 4.62
CA GLU A 261 35.01 -4.21 3.22
C GLU A 261 33.50 -4.03 2.94
N VAL A 262 32.63 -4.45 3.85
CA VAL A 262 31.18 -4.22 3.78
C VAL A 262 30.83 -2.90 4.46
N ARG A 263 31.49 -2.58 5.57
CA ARG A 263 31.30 -1.32 6.31
C ARG A 263 31.93 -0.12 5.60
N HIS A 264 33.05 -0.33 4.94
CA HIS A 264 33.81 0.69 4.25
C HIS A 264 34.12 0.27 2.83
N THR A 265 33.64 1.06 1.87
CA THR A 265 33.92 0.80 0.45
C THR A 265 35.46 0.79 0.23
N PRO A 266 36.00 -0.28 -0.37
CA PRO A 266 37.42 -0.35 -0.69
C PRO A 266 37.90 0.89 -1.48
N GLU A 267 39.02 1.46 -1.14
CA GLU A 267 39.51 2.71 -1.74
C GLU A 267 39.52 2.71 -3.27
N ARG A 268 39.83 1.57 -3.89
CA ARG A 268 39.84 1.43 -5.35
C ARG A 268 38.47 1.36 -6.01
N LEU A 269 37.42 1.18 -5.21
CA LEU A 269 36.01 1.24 -5.64
C LEU A 269 35.36 2.58 -5.29
N VAL A 270 36.07 3.47 -4.61
CA VAL A 270 35.61 4.84 -4.34
C VAL A 270 35.83 5.69 -5.56
N TYR A 271 34.76 6.14 -6.17
CA TYR A 271 34.80 7.04 -7.32
C TYR A 271 34.56 8.47 -6.87
N ASN A 272 35.51 9.35 -7.18
CA ASN A 272 35.32 10.76 -6.99
C ASN A 272 34.48 11.33 -8.13
N ASN A 273 33.36 11.94 -7.79
CA ASN A 273 32.55 12.65 -8.79
C ASN A 273 33.31 13.91 -9.22
N ILE A 274 34.03 13.83 -10.34
CA ILE A 274 34.76 14.95 -10.91
C ILE A 274 33.82 15.68 -11.89
N PRO A 275 33.37 16.89 -11.57
CA PRO A 275 32.50 17.63 -12.45
C PRO A 275 33.23 17.97 -13.75
N TYR A 276 32.62 17.66 -14.88
CA TYR A 276 33.14 17.97 -16.21
C TYR A 276 32.02 18.50 -17.11
N ASP A 277 32.41 19.29 -18.14
CA ASP A 277 31.47 19.77 -19.12
C ASP A 277 31.32 18.73 -20.25
N ARG A 278 30.19 18.09 -20.31
CA ARG A 278 29.84 17.05 -21.32
C ARG A 278 29.93 17.59 -22.75
N ALA A 279 29.75 18.91 -22.94
CA ALA A 279 29.83 19.53 -24.27
C ALA A 279 31.26 19.50 -24.85
N LEU A 280 32.28 19.43 -23.97
CA LEU A 280 33.69 19.39 -24.35
C LEU A 280 34.21 17.98 -24.69
N LEU A 281 33.40 16.94 -24.46
CA LEU A 281 33.79 15.58 -24.77
C LEU A 281 33.84 15.33 -26.28
N SER A 282 34.95 14.73 -26.76
CA SER A 282 35.05 14.24 -28.13
C SER A 282 34.02 13.12 -28.39
N PRO A 283 33.66 12.86 -29.68
CA PRO A 283 32.76 11.75 -30.00
C PRO A 283 33.20 10.39 -29.45
N GLN A 284 34.51 10.12 -29.42
CA GLN A 284 35.09 8.90 -28.86
C GLN A 284 34.92 8.83 -27.35
N LEU A 285 35.15 9.95 -26.64
CA LEU A 285 34.94 10.01 -25.18
C LEU A 285 33.46 9.90 -24.81
N ARG A 286 32.53 10.41 -25.65
CA ARG A 286 31.10 10.20 -25.45
C ARG A 286 30.67 8.75 -25.61
N LEU A 287 31.30 8.00 -26.51
CA LEU A 287 31.07 6.56 -26.61
C LEU A 287 31.57 5.82 -25.38
N LEU A 288 32.80 6.15 -24.93
CA LEU A 288 33.36 5.59 -23.70
C LEU A 288 32.53 5.97 -22.46
N GLU A 289 32.07 7.23 -22.37
CA GLU A 289 31.15 7.67 -21.31
C GLU A 289 29.89 6.82 -21.30
N ARG A 290 29.30 6.50 -22.47
CA ARG A 290 28.10 5.67 -22.56
C ARG A 290 28.35 4.22 -22.13
N GLU A 291 29.51 3.66 -22.47
CA GLU A 291 29.93 2.33 -22.00
C GLU A 291 30.12 2.30 -20.48
N LEU A 292 30.65 3.39 -19.89
CA LEU A 292 30.82 3.53 -18.45
C LEU A 292 29.50 3.87 -17.73
N ASP A 293 28.60 4.66 -18.36
CA ASP A 293 27.26 4.95 -17.82
C ASP A 293 26.43 3.67 -17.66
N ASP A 294 26.62 2.66 -18.49
CA ASP A 294 25.95 1.37 -18.33
C ASP A 294 26.35 0.67 -17.02
N GLU A 295 27.56 0.92 -16.49
CA GLU A 295 27.99 0.44 -15.17
C GLU A 295 27.37 1.23 -14.02
N TRP A 296 26.94 2.50 -14.25
CA TRP A 296 26.46 3.44 -13.23
C TRP A 296 24.99 3.84 -13.40
N SER A 297 24.36 3.39 -14.46
CA SER A 297 22.97 3.71 -14.76
C SER A 297 22.05 3.18 -13.64
N GLU A 298 21.11 4.01 -13.19
CA GLU A 298 20.00 3.60 -12.31
C GLU A 298 18.84 3.00 -13.12
N ILE A 299 18.97 2.95 -14.44
CA ILE A 299 17.94 2.42 -15.33
C ILE A 299 17.94 0.89 -15.24
N GLU A 300 16.82 0.32 -14.80
CA GLU A 300 16.60 -1.12 -14.86
C GLU A 300 16.61 -1.59 -16.31
N VAL A 301 17.59 -2.41 -16.66
CA VAL A 301 17.64 -3.06 -17.97
C VAL A 301 16.76 -4.30 -17.91
N PRO A 302 15.78 -4.47 -18.82
CA PRO A 302 14.98 -5.69 -18.84
C PRO A 302 15.88 -6.92 -19.03
N LEU A 303 15.68 -7.94 -18.20
CA LEU A 303 16.36 -9.24 -18.32
C LEU A 303 16.07 -9.86 -19.69
N LEU A 304 17.04 -9.81 -20.60
CA LEU A 304 16.97 -10.48 -21.89
C LEU A 304 17.51 -11.92 -21.83
N SER A 305 18.25 -12.28 -20.76
CA SER A 305 18.76 -13.64 -20.56
C SER A 305 18.85 -13.96 -19.06
N GLN A 306 18.69 -15.24 -18.73
CA GLN A 306 18.88 -15.76 -17.36
C GLN A 306 20.38 -15.89 -16.99
N ASN A 307 21.28 -15.75 -17.95
CA ASN A 307 22.72 -15.89 -17.77
C ASN A 307 23.41 -14.58 -18.11
N LEU A 308 24.32 -14.16 -17.25
CA LEU A 308 25.16 -12.99 -17.42
C LEU A 308 26.63 -13.40 -17.35
N ILE A 309 27.41 -13.00 -18.36
CA ILE A 309 28.87 -13.15 -18.35
C ILE A 309 29.47 -11.82 -17.91
N LEU A 310 30.15 -11.83 -16.76
CA LEU A 310 30.82 -10.65 -16.21
C LEU A 310 32.28 -10.63 -16.55
N THR A 311 32.78 -9.51 -17.09
CA THR A 311 34.19 -9.24 -17.22
C THR A 311 34.62 -8.32 -16.10
N LEU A 312 35.44 -8.82 -15.17
CA LEU A 312 35.90 -8.04 -14.04
C LEU A 312 37.00 -7.06 -14.47
N ASN A 313 36.79 -5.79 -14.20
CA ASN A 313 37.78 -4.76 -14.34
C ASN A 313 38.84 -4.83 -13.19
N TYR A 314 39.93 -4.09 -13.31
CA TYR A 314 41.04 -4.14 -12.37
C TYR A 314 40.66 -3.82 -10.90
N PRO A 315 39.87 -2.77 -10.60
CA PRO A 315 39.46 -2.48 -9.24
C PRO A 315 38.70 -3.65 -8.57
N HIS A 316 37.73 -4.25 -9.25
CA HIS A 316 36.96 -5.38 -8.74
C HIS A 316 37.82 -6.63 -8.56
N ARG A 317 38.69 -6.94 -9.52
CA ARG A 317 39.64 -8.07 -9.40
C ARG A 317 40.60 -7.87 -8.20
N TRP A 318 41.07 -6.65 -7.99
CA TRP A 318 41.96 -6.33 -6.87
C TRP A 318 41.25 -6.41 -5.51
N ALA A 319 40.03 -5.88 -5.44
CA ALA A 319 39.22 -5.89 -4.22
C ALA A 319 38.58 -7.25 -3.93
N GLY A 320 38.55 -8.18 -4.89
CA GLY A 320 37.83 -9.46 -4.75
C GLY A 320 36.33 -9.29 -4.70
N THR A 321 35.79 -8.40 -5.55
CA THR A 321 34.37 -8.04 -5.58
C THR A 321 33.79 -8.23 -6.97
N LEU A 322 32.44 -8.28 -7.09
CA LEU A 322 31.74 -8.16 -8.36
C LEU A 322 31.07 -6.79 -8.45
N PRO A 323 30.92 -6.20 -9.63
CA PRO A 323 30.14 -4.98 -9.81
C PRO A 323 28.64 -5.25 -9.60
N LEU A 324 27.97 -4.37 -8.86
CA LEU A 324 26.52 -4.35 -8.72
C LEU A 324 25.94 -3.20 -9.56
N ASN A 325 26.03 -3.36 -10.88
CA ASN A 325 25.55 -2.40 -11.87
C ASN A 325 24.10 -2.70 -12.31
N ALA A 326 23.56 -1.95 -13.26
CA ALA A 326 22.18 -2.12 -13.73
C ALA A 326 21.90 -3.55 -14.26
N SER A 327 22.84 -4.18 -14.96
CA SER A 327 22.69 -5.54 -15.49
C SER A 327 22.77 -6.61 -14.41
N THR A 328 23.69 -6.49 -13.45
CA THR A 328 23.87 -7.46 -12.36
C THR A 328 22.76 -7.36 -11.32
N ARG A 329 22.23 -6.17 -11.04
CA ARG A 329 21.09 -5.96 -10.12
C ARG A 329 19.86 -6.79 -10.50
N THR A 330 19.66 -7.06 -11.78
CA THR A 330 18.52 -7.87 -12.24
C THR A 330 18.62 -9.34 -11.80
N LEU A 331 19.83 -9.84 -11.56
CA LEU A 331 20.07 -11.22 -11.10
C LEU A 331 20.07 -11.35 -9.57
N PHE A 332 20.35 -10.26 -8.88
CA PHE A 332 20.41 -10.27 -7.42
C PHE A 332 19.12 -9.67 -6.82
N PRO A 333 18.44 -10.39 -5.92
CA PRO A 333 17.19 -9.92 -5.30
C PRO A 333 17.48 -8.83 -4.25
N VAL A 334 18.01 -7.68 -4.69
CA VAL A 334 18.39 -6.59 -3.82
C VAL A 334 17.15 -5.92 -3.23
N GLY A 335 17.05 -5.90 -1.90
CA GLY A 335 15.97 -5.26 -1.14
C GLY A 335 16.24 -3.78 -0.83
N ARG A 336 15.66 -3.31 0.27
CA ARG A 336 15.76 -1.91 0.71
C ARG A 336 16.98 -1.62 1.56
N SER A 337 17.55 -2.64 2.18
CA SER A 337 18.69 -2.49 3.09
C SER A 337 19.96 -2.14 2.32
N PRO A 338 20.80 -1.24 2.84
CA PRO A 338 22.03 -0.82 2.16
C PRO A 338 23.05 -1.94 2.03
N ARG A 339 22.96 -2.95 2.90
CA ARG A 339 23.84 -4.12 2.94
C ARG A 339 23.01 -5.37 3.08
N GLN A 340 23.26 -6.37 2.25
CA GLN A 340 22.45 -7.58 2.21
C GLN A 340 23.31 -8.81 2.04
N ILE A 341 22.94 -9.90 2.71
CA ILE A 341 23.55 -11.20 2.53
C ILE A 341 22.72 -11.99 1.51
N ILE A 342 23.39 -12.44 0.45
CA ILE A 342 22.78 -13.24 -0.61
C ILE A 342 23.51 -14.58 -0.65
N THR A 343 22.78 -15.69 -0.76
CA THR A 343 23.37 -17.02 -0.94
C THR A 343 23.46 -17.31 -2.43
N LEU A 344 24.68 -17.56 -2.92
CA LEU A 344 24.95 -18.09 -4.24
C LEU A 344 25.15 -19.59 -4.13
N ILE A 345 24.79 -20.31 -5.18
CA ILE A 345 25.02 -21.75 -5.29
C ILE A 345 26.05 -21.97 -6.41
N ASP A 346 27.17 -22.60 -6.08
CA ASP A 346 28.13 -23.02 -7.09
C ASP A 346 27.54 -24.20 -7.90
N GLU A 347 27.40 -24.00 -9.19
CA GLU A 347 26.77 -24.98 -10.08
C GLU A 347 27.62 -26.23 -10.27
N GLU A 348 28.95 -26.17 -10.04
CA GLU A 348 29.85 -27.31 -10.25
C GLU A 348 29.81 -28.32 -9.08
N ASN A 349 29.73 -27.81 -7.85
CA ASN A 349 29.82 -28.65 -6.64
C ASN A 349 28.58 -28.58 -5.74
N GLY A 350 27.67 -27.60 -5.96
CA GLY A 350 26.47 -27.37 -5.18
C GLY A 350 26.71 -26.65 -3.84
N ASP A 351 27.91 -26.09 -3.65
CA ASP A 351 28.26 -25.40 -2.41
C ASP A 351 27.52 -24.05 -2.31
N GLU A 352 27.07 -23.72 -1.13
CA GLU A 352 26.45 -22.43 -0.83
C GLU A 352 27.50 -21.42 -0.38
N ILE A 353 27.57 -20.29 -1.10
CA ILE A 353 28.48 -19.20 -0.84
C ILE A 353 27.67 -17.98 -0.41
N LYS A 354 27.85 -17.53 0.84
CA LYS A 354 27.22 -16.31 1.34
C LYS A 354 28.07 -15.10 0.95
N VAL A 355 27.44 -14.17 0.21
CA VAL A 355 28.07 -12.94 -0.25
C VAL A 355 27.29 -11.72 0.23
N TRP A 356 28.01 -10.60 0.36
CA TRP A 356 27.44 -9.32 0.75
C TRP A 356 27.18 -8.45 -0.48
N ALA A 357 25.95 -8.04 -0.69
CA ALA A 357 25.59 -7.01 -1.65
C ALA A 357 25.62 -5.64 -0.93
N VAL A 358 26.59 -4.81 -1.27
CA VAL A 358 26.71 -3.44 -0.74
C VAL A 358 26.11 -2.49 -1.76
N VAL A 359 24.85 -2.10 -1.53
CA VAL A 359 24.03 -1.37 -2.52
C VAL A 359 24.59 0.03 -2.79
N GLU A 360 24.95 0.76 -1.74
CA GLU A 360 25.53 2.10 -1.86
C GLU A 360 26.90 2.09 -2.56
N GLY A 361 27.71 1.09 -2.25
CA GLY A 361 29.05 0.90 -2.85
C GLY A 361 29.01 0.28 -4.25
N ARG A 362 27.85 -0.24 -4.67
CA ARG A 362 27.62 -0.90 -5.98
C ARG A 362 28.54 -2.09 -6.24
N TYR A 363 28.78 -2.93 -5.22
CA TYR A 363 29.57 -4.15 -5.34
C TYR A 363 29.02 -5.30 -4.50
N ILE A 364 29.45 -6.49 -4.85
CA ILE A 364 29.24 -7.72 -4.10
C ILE A 364 30.59 -8.17 -3.56
N PHE A 365 30.66 -8.48 -2.27
CA PHE A 365 31.86 -8.92 -1.56
C PHE A 365 31.68 -10.33 -1.01
N GLY A 366 32.77 -11.12 -0.89
CA GLY A 366 32.77 -12.44 -0.26
C GLY A 366 32.95 -13.62 -1.21
N LEU A 367 33.41 -13.38 -2.45
CA LEU A 367 33.73 -14.45 -3.43
C LEU A 367 35.20 -14.89 -3.34
N LYS A 368 35.95 -14.37 -2.36
CA LYS A 368 37.35 -14.69 -2.19
C LYS A 368 37.44 -15.76 -1.11
N ASP A 369 37.59 -17.01 -1.54
CA ASP A 369 38.30 -18.03 -0.75
C ASP A 369 38.89 -19.08 -1.68
#